data_658d9a5d372c8a94b8427909260aab2e
#
_entry.id   658d9a5d372c8a94b8427909260aab2e
#
_cell.length_a   1.000
_cell.length_b   1.000
_cell.length_c   1.000
_cell.angle_alpha   90.00
_cell.angle_beta   90.00
_cell.angle_gamma   90.00
#
_symmetry.space_group_name_H-M   'P 1'
#
loop_
_entity.id
_entity.type
_entity.pdbx_description
1 polymer ?
#
loop_
_entity_poly.entity_id
_entity_poly.type
_entity_poly.pdbx_seq_one_letter_code
_entity_poly.pdbx_strand_id
1 'polypeptide(L)'
;MKKQVIYLGMALVLAGCSKQTTTDEVDGQPVDPNVSEPKPEDQPEPPKPGPAGKYTIKEIMTKSFKADDNLKDLIIEGMATAEQKTQFIDYVENLAQFKPRKGDAASWKEKTDALIAAAKGTDMAALKKAANCKACHSVHKIYPPKKK
;
A
#
# COMPACT_ATOMS: atom_id res chain seq x y z
N MET A 1 36.33 17.02 -20.95
CA MET A 1 36.62 18.07 -19.93
C MET A 1 35.86 17.71 -18.67
N LYS A 2 36.61 17.30 -17.64
CA LYS A 2 36.09 16.85 -16.36
C LYS A 2 35.84 18.08 -15.48
N LYS A 3 34.63 18.29 -14.99
CA LYS A 3 34.37 19.22 -13.88
C LYS A 3 33.94 18.40 -12.67
N GLN A 4 34.86 18.19 -11.76
CA GLN A 4 34.59 17.73 -10.40
C GLN A 4 34.11 18.94 -9.59
N VAL A 5 32.98 18.79 -8.93
CA VAL A 5 32.54 19.70 -7.87
C VAL A 5 32.60 18.92 -6.56
N ILE A 6 33.56 19.29 -5.76
CA ILE A 6 33.77 18.81 -4.38
C ILE A 6 32.87 19.69 -3.50
N TYR A 7 31.88 19.10 -2.83
CA TYR A 7 31.20 19.75 -1.74
C TYR A 7 31.73 19.25 -0.39
N LEU A 8 32.42 20.16 0.23
CA LEU A 8 33.03 20.05 1.55
C LEU A 8 31.92 20.20 2.63
N GLY A 9 32.04 19.43 3.69
CA GLY A 9 31.06 19.20 4.74
C GLY A 9 30.62 20.41 5.57
N MET A 10 29.57 20.17 6.32
CA MET A 10 29.32 20.86 7.59
C MET A 10 28.55 19.94 8.52
N ALA A 11 29.25 19.44 9.52
CA ALA A 11 28.70 18.72 10.67
C ALA A 11 28.09 19.76 11.62
N LEU A 12 26.84 19.58 12.01
CA LEU A 12 26.26 20.29 13.16
C LEU A 12 25.69 19.27 14.14
N VAL A 13 26.42 19.08 15.21
CA VAL A 13 26.02 18.32 16.41
C VAL A 13 25.19 19.27 17.28
N LEU A 14 23.97 18.93 17.59
CA LEU A 14 23.24 19.50 18.71
C LEU A 14 22.69 18.39 19.59
N ALA A 15 23.35 18.21 20.73
CA ALA A 15 22.86 17.49 21.89
C ALA A 15 21.76 18.30 22.56
N GLY A 16 20.61 17.70 22.82
CA GLY A 16 19.52 18.29 23.61
C GLY A 16 18.85 17.20 24.43
N CYS A 17 19.35 16.99 25.65
CA CYS A 17 18.66 16.25 26.72
C CYS A 17 17.48 17.09 27.23
N SER A 18 16.29 16.51 27.34
CA SER A 18 15.27 16.96 28.30
C SER A 18 14.43 15.74 28.71
N LYS A 19 14.72 15.30 29.94
CA LYS A 19 13.81 14.52 30.77
C LYS A 19 12.71 15.44 31.29
N GLN A 20 11.48 15.12 31.09
CA GLN A 20 10.38 15.58 31.92
C GLN A 20 9.50 14.41 32.34
N THR A 21 9.69 14.01 33.57
CA THR A 21 8.78 13.20 34.38
C THR A 21 7.68 14.14 34.89
N THR A 22 6.45 13.91 34.55
CA THR A 22 5.30 14.39 35.29
C THR A 22 4.44 13.21 35.68
N THR A 23 4.50 12.89 36.97
CA THR A 23 3.53 12.09 37.67
C THR A 23 2.30 12.96 37.92
N ASP A 24 1.17 12.65 37.26
CA ASP A 24 -0.14 13.14 37.69
C ASP A 24 -0.93 11.95 38.25
N GLU A 25 -1.18 12.07 39.58
CA GLU A 25 -2.19 11.28 40.27
C GLU A 25 -3.57 11.58 39.67
N VAL A 26 -4.26 10.61 39.16
CA VAL A 26 -5.67 10.71 38.80
C VAL A 26 -6.49 9.92 39.79
N ASP A 27 -7.19 10.71 40.60
CA ASP A 27 -8.28 10.45 41.49
C ASP A 27 -9.26 9.36 41.04
N GLY A 28 -9.59 8.44 41.96
CA GLY A 28 -10.47 7.33 41.73
C GLY A 28 -11.92 7.75 41.47
N GLN A 29 -12.41 7.49 40.29
CA GLN A 29 -13.85 7.41 40.04
C GLN A 29 -14.33 5.96 40.11
N PRO A 30 -15.47 5.71 40.78
CA PRO A 30 -16.04 4.38 40.86
C PRO A 30 -16.57 3.93 39.51
N VAL A 31 -16.03 2.82 39.02
CA VAL A 31 -16.49 2.17 37.79
C VAL A 31 -17.87 1.54 38.08
N ASP A 32 -18.86 2.01 37.33
CA ASP A 32 -20.22 1.45 37.28
C ASP A 32 -20.17 0.02 36.70
N PRO A 33 -20.68 -1.00 37.38
CA PRO A 33 -20.56 -2.41 36.94
C PRO A 33 -21.58 -2.83 35.88
N ASN A 34 -22.17 -1.88 35.14
CA ASN A 34 -23.21 -2.20 34.13
C ASN A 34 -22.93 -1.56 32.76
N VAL A 35 -21.66 -1.55 32.30
CA VAL A 35 -21.38 -1.36 30.90
C VAL A 35 -21.34 -2.73 30.23
N SER A 36 -22.46 -3.10 29.63
CA SER A 36 -22.52 -4.26 28.74
C SER A 36 -21.49 -4.05 27.64
N GLU A 37 -20.46 -4.91 27.59
CA GLU A 37 -19.53 -4.96 26.45
C GLU A 37 -20.34 -5.05 25.16
N PRO A 38 -20.07 -4.16 24.17
CA PRO A 38 -20.65 -4.32 22.85
C PRO A 38 -20.19 -5.67 22.29
N LYS A 39 -21.16 -6.57 22.07
CA LYS A 39 -20.97 -7.81 21.32
C LYS A 39 -20.11 -7.49 20.09
N PRO A 40 -19.03 -8.24 19.82
CA PRO A 40 -18.26 -8.03 18.61
C PRO A 40 -19.18 -8.18 17.41
N GLU A 41 -19.48 -7.04 16.76
CA GLU A 41 -20.19 -7.03 15.49
C GLU A 41 -19.38 -7.85 14.50
N ASP A 42 -20.10 -8.71 13.81
CA ASP A 42 -19.72 -9.61 12.75
C ASP A 42 -18.76 -8.92 11.76
N GLN A 43 -17.46 -8.86 12.09
CA GLN A 43 -16.44 -8.42 11.15
C GLN A 43 -16.42 -9.47 10.04
N PRO A 44 -16.70 -9.11 8.79
CA PRO A 44 -16.59 -10.06 7.70
C PRO A 44 -15.19 -10.66 7.72
N GLU A 45 -15.13 -12.00 7.84
CA GLU A 45 -13.86 -12.75 7.83
C GLU A 45 -12.94 -12.21 6.74
N PRO A 46 -11.65 -11.96 7.05
CA PRO A 46 -10.71 -11.53 6.03
C PRO A 46 -10.74 -12.56 4.89
N PRO A 47 -10.86 -12.10 3.63
CA PRO A 47 -10.98 -13.00 2.50
C PRO A 47 -9.77 -13.93 2.47
N LYS A 48 -10.03 -15.26 2.49
CA LYS A 48 -8.99 -16.29 2.49
C LYS A 48 -7.97 -16.01 1.38
N PRO A 49 -6.65 -16.14 1.64
CA PRO A 49 -5.63 -15.95 0.61
C PRO A 49 -5.97 -16.80 -0.62
N GLY A 50 -5.97 -16.19 -1.78
CA GLY A 50 -6.13 -16.93 -3.04
C GLY A 50 -4.97 -17.89 -3.27
N PRO A 51 -5.08 -18.85 -4.23
CA PRO A 51 -4.13 -19.93 -4.42
C PRO A 51 -2.70 -19.50 -4.81
N ALA A 52 -2.43 -18.22 -4.93
CA ALA A 52 -1.15 -17.71 -5.41
C ALA A 52 -0.37 -16.85 -4.41
N GLY A 53 -0.84 -16.65 -3.14
CA GLY A 53 0.02 -15.87 -2.28
C GLY A 53 -0.58 -15.34 -0.96
N LYS A 54 0.16 -14.47 -0.37
CA LYS A 54 -0.07 -13.84 0.94
C LYS A 54 -1.37 -12.99 1.01
N TYR A 55 -1.81 -12.46 -0.16
CA TYR A 55 -2.96 -11.56 -0.25
C TYR A 55 -3.95 -12.02 -1.31
N THR A 56 -5.20 -11.61 -1.20
CA THR A 56 -6.20 -11.79 -2.26
C THR A 56 -6.11 -10.67 -3.29
N ILE A 57 -6.49 -10.95 -4.54
CA ILE A 57 -6.58 -9.91 -5.59
C ILE A 57 -7.50 -8.77 -5.14
N LYS A 58 -8.62 -9.06 -4.46
CA LYS A 58 -9.55 -8.04 -3.95
C LYS A 58 -8.87 -7.11 -2.95
N GLU A 59 -8.11 -7.66 -2.02
CA GLU A 59 -7.36 -6.89 -1.04
C GLU A 59 -6.30 -6.00 -1.69
N ILE A 60 -5.49 -6.58 -2.59
CA ILE A 60 -4.49 -5.83 -3.36
C ILE A 60 -5.15 -4.67 -4.12
N MET A 61 -6.24 -4.94 -4.86
CA MET A 61 -6.93 -3.90 -5.63
C MET A 61 -7.54 -2.82 -4.75
N THR A 62 -8.06 -3.17 -3.58
CA THR A 62 -8.66 -2.18 -2.67
C THR A 62 -7.57 -1.30 -2.06
N LYS A 63 -6.58 -1.89 -1.42
CA LYS A 63 -5.56 -1.13 -0.66
C LYS A 63 -4.58 -0.39 -1.57
N SER A 64 -4.23 -0.97 -2.71
CA SER A 64 -3.24 -0.38 -3.61
C SER A 64 -3.82 0.65 -4.59
N PHE A 65 -5.12 0.53 -4.99
CA PHE A 65 -5.61 1.29 -6.14
C PHE A 65 -6.99 1.93 -5.97
N LYS A 66 -7.79 1.56 -4.96
CA LYS A 66 -9.21 1.94 -4.92
C LYS A 66 -9.64 2.69 -3.66
N ALA A 67 -9.01 2.47 -2.53
CA ALA A 67 -9.32 3.22 -1.30
C ALA A 67 -9.05 4.72 -1.51
N ASP A 68 -9.69 5.58 -0.72
CA ASP A 68 -9.50 7.03 -0.80
C ASP A 68 -8.06 7.43 -0.48
N ASP A 69 -7.40 6.67 0.39
CA ASP A 69 -5.99 6.77 0.78
C ASP A 69 -5.15 5.62 0.18
N ASN A 70 -5.43 5.21 -1.06
CA ASN A 70 -4.72 4.09 -1.66
C ASN A 70 -3.23 4.37 -1.87
N LEU A 71 -2.42 3.31 -1.71
CA LEU A 71 -0.96 3.41 -1.72
C LEU A 71 -0.40 3.99 -3.02
N LYS A 72 -0.99 3.69 -4.17
CA LYS A 72 -0.56 4.21 -5.47
C LYS A 72 -0.62 5.74 -5.50
N ASP A 73 -1.74 6.34 -5.05
CA ASP A 73 -1.91 7.79 -5.09
C ASP A 73 -1.00 8.48 -4.07
N LEU A 74 -0.88 7.94 -2.85
CA LEU A 74 0.07 8.43 -1.85
C LEU A 74 1.52 8.44 -2.37
N ILE A 75 1.93 7.39 -3.11
CA ILE A 75 3.28 7.32 -3.68
C ILE A 75 3.44 8.36 -4.80
N ILE A 76 2.47 8.48 -5.70
CA ILE A 76 2.51 9.44 -6.83
C ILE A 76 2.56 10.88 -6.34
N GLU A 77 1.87 11.18 -5.24
CA GLU A 77 1.81 12.50 -4.62
C GLU A 77 3.00 12.79 -3.68
N GLY A 78 3.87 11.82 -3.48
CA GLY A 78 5.04 11.95 -2.61
C GLY A 78 4.73 11.96 -1.11
N MET A 79 3.52 11.56 -0.72
CA MET A 79 3.05 11.53 0.67
C MET A 79 3.24 10.16 1.35
N ALA A 80 3.62 9.13 0.59
CA ALA A 80 3.81 7.78 1.12
C ALA A 80 5.06 7.68 1.99
N THR A 81 4.96 6.99 3.13
CA THR A 81 6.12 6.60 3.94
C THR A 81 6.94 5.50 3.24
N ALA A 82 8.15 5.24 3.74
CA ALA A 82 8.99 4.15 3.24
C ALA A 82 8.31 2.77 3.40
N GLU A 83 7.62 2.58 4.52
CA GLU A 83 6.86 1.36 4.83
C GLU A 83 5.69 1.18 3.86
N GLN A 84 4.95 2.25 3.57
CA GLN A 84 3.84 2.25 2.62
C GLN A 84 4.32 1.93 1.20
N LYS A 85 5.47 2.47 0.80
CA LYS A 85 6.09 2.13 -0.49
C LYS A 85 6.50 0.66 -0.55
N THR A 86 7.12 0.14 0.52
CA THR A 86 7.48 -1.28 0.64
C THR A 86 6.24 -2.17 0.58
N GLN A 87 5.17 -1.80 1.28
CA GLN A 87 3.89 -2.51 1.26
C GLN A 87 3.27 -2.53 -0.14
N PHE A 88 3.33 -1.44 -0.87
CA PHE A 88 2.84 -1.38 -2.25
C PHE A 88 3.63 -2.32 -3.16
N ILE A 89 4.96 -2.37 -3.04
CA ILE A 89 5.81 -3.28 -3.79
C ILE A 89 5.45 -4.74 -3.48
N ASP A 90 5.26 -5.11 -2.20
CA ASP A 90 4.85 -6.44 -1.77
C ASP A 90 3.48 -6.83 -2.40
N TYR A 91 2.53 -5.92 -2.44
CA TYR A 91 1.24 -6.15 -3.08
C TYR A 91 1.34 -6.39 -4.59
N VAL A 92 2.12 -5.60 -5.32
CA VAL A 92 2.22 -5.76 -6.78
C VAL A 92 3.06 -6.98 -7.17
N GLU A 93 4.07 -7.36 -6.40
CA GLU A 93 4.81 -8.61 -6.56
C GLU A 93 3.90 -9.83 -6.32
N ASN A 94 3.05 -9.76 -5.32
CA ASN A 94 2.08 -10.82 -5.05
C ASN A 94 1.01 -10.88 -6.16
N LEU A 95 0.58 -9.74 -6.71
CA LEU A 95 -0.33 -9.68 -7.84
C LEU A 95 0.21 -10.43 -9.08
N ALA A 96 1.52 -10.33 -9.33
CA ALA A 96 2.15 -10.98 -10.47
C ALA A 96 2.10 -12.53 -10.40
N GLN A 97 1.94 -13.09 -9.19
CA GLN A 97 1.86 -14.54 -8.99
C GLN A 97 0.50 -15.13 -9.36
N PHE A 98 -0.52 -14.31 -9.51
CA PHE A 98 -1.84 -14.79 -9.90
C PHE A 98 -1.91 -15.09 -11.41
N LYS A 99 -2.70 -16.11 -11.74
CA LYS A 99 -3.07 -16.37 -13.15
C LYS A 99 -4.22 -15.44 -13.55
N PRO A 100 -4.17 -14.83 -14.75
CA PRO A 100 -5.29 -14.03 -15.22
C PRO A 100 -6.51 -14.93 -15.46
N ARG A 101 -7.69 -14.41 -15.13
CA ARG A 101 -8.96 -15.11 -15.38
C ARG A 101 -9.42 -15.01 -16.84
N LYS A 102 -8.87 -14.06 -17.58
CA LYS A 102 -9.15 -13.77 -18.98
C LYS A 102 -7.87 -13.21 -19.61
N GLY A 103 -7.75 -13.35 -20.92
CA GLY A 103 -6.61 -12.87 -21.66
C GLY A 103 -5.40 -13.80 -21.56
N ASP A 104 -4.32 -13.37 -22.16
CA ASP A 104 -3.10 -14.15 -22.29
C ASP A 104 -2.18 -13.97 -21.06
N ALA A 105 -1.52 -15.07 -20.66
CA ALA A 105 -0.60 -15.08 -19.53
C ALA A 105 0.67 -14.25 -19.77
N ALA A 106 1.16 -14.18 -21.02
CA ALA A 106 2.33 -13.37 -21.34
C ALA A 106 2.01 -11.87 -21.21
N SER A 107 0.84 -11.43 -21.68
CA SER A 107 0.37 -10.07 -21.48
C SER A 107 0.14 -9.72 -20.01
N TRP A 108 -0.34 -10.66 -19.19
CA TRP A 108 -0.45 -10.46 -17.74
C TRP A 108 0.91 -10.22 -17.12
N LYS A 109 1.87 -11.09 -17.44
CA LYS A 109 3.24 -10.99 -16.94
C LYS A 109 3.89 -9.67 -17.34
N GLU A 110 3.79 -9.28 -18.60
CA GLU A 110 4.32 -8.00 -19.09
C GLU A 110 3.79 -6.80 -18.29
N LYS A 111 2.47 -6.75 -18.06
CA LYS A 111 1.84 -5.65 -17.32
C LYS A 111 2.22 -5.63 -15.84
N THR A 112 2.31 -6.79 -15.21
CA THR A 112 2.69 -6.89 -13.81
C THR A 112 4.18 -6.61 -13.61
N ASP A 113 5.05 -7.07 -14.50
CA ASP A 113 6.49 -6.77 -14.47
C ASP A 113 6.74 -5.25 -14.66
N ALA A 114 6.04 -4.62 -15.59
CA ALA A 114 6.13 -3.18 -15.79
C ALA A 114 5.66 -2.40 -14.54
N LEU A 115 4.60 -2.87 -13.88
CA LEU A 115 4.10 -2.27 -12.64
C LEU A 115 5.10 -2.43 -11.49
N ILE A 116 5.71 -3.61 -11.33
CA ILE A 116 6.74 -3.88 -10.32
C ILE A 116 7.96 -2.98 -10.55
N ALA A 117 8.45 -2.92 -11.80
CA ALA A 117 9.59 -2.08 -12.15
C ALA A 117 9.33 -0.60 -11.83
N ALA A 118 8.15 -0.10 -12.18
CA ALA A 118 7.76 1.26 -11.88
C ALA A 118 7.59 1.53 -10.38
N ALA A 119 7.04 0.56 -9.62
CA ALA A 119 6.88 0.66 -8.16
C ALA A 119 8.22 0.73 -7.41
N LYS A 120 9.23 0.01 -7.90
CA LYS A 120 10.60 0.03 -7.35
C LYS A 120 11.39 1.26 -7.78
N GLY A 121 10.99 1.89 -8.87
CA GLY A 121 11.63 3.09 -9.40
C GLY A 121 11.28 4.37 -8.62
N THR A 122 11.82 5.47 -9.11
CA THR A 122 11.58 6.83 -8.60
C THR A 122 10.79 7.70 -9.58
N ASP A 123 10.50 7.17 -10.78
CA ASP A 123 9.73 7.88 -11.80
C ASP A 123 8.22 7.70 -11.57
N MET A 124 7.60 8.74 -11.03
CA MET A 124 6.16 8.75 -10.74
C MET A 124 5.31 8.77 -12.01
N ALA A 125 5.82 9.30 -13.12
CA ALA A 125 5.11 9.26 -14.39
C ALA A 125 5.07 7.83 -14.96
N ALA A 126 6.17 7.08 -14.84
CA ALA A 126 6.21 5.66 -15.18
C ALA A 126 5.24 4.84 -14.31
N LEU A 127 5.19 5.11 -12.99
CA LEU A 127 4.24 4.45 -12.10
C LEU A 127 2.78 4.75 -12.48
N LYS A 128 2.45 6.01 -12.73
CA LYS A 128 1.12 6.42 -13.17
C LYS A 128 0.69 5.73 -14.48
N LYS A 129 1.62 5.58 -15.42
CA LYS A 129 1.41 4.88 -16.69
C LYS A 129 1.20 3.37 -16.48
N ALA A 130 2.07 2.72 -15.69
CA ALA A 130 2.00 1.28 -15.43
C ALA A 130 0.76 0.90 -14.61
N ALA A 131 0.34 1.75 -13.67
CA ALA A 131 -0.84 1.56 -12.82
C ALA A 131 -2.17 1.93 -13.51
N ASN A 132 -2.22 2.00 -14.83
CA ASN A 132 -3.44 2.31 -15.57
C ASN A 132 -4.47 1.18 -15.45
N CYS A 133 -5.53 1.44 -14.68
CA CYS A 133 -6.58 0.46 -14.40
C CYS A 133 -7.23 -0.09 -15.68
N LYS A 134 -7.51 0.77 -16.66
CA LYS A 134 -8.16 0.37 -17.92
C LYS A 134 -7.28 -0.52 -18.77
N ALA A 135 -5.99 -0.24 -18.84
CA ALA A 135 -5.04 -1.00 -19.65
C ALA A 135 -4.92 -2.48 -19.21
N CYS A 136 -5.05 -2.76 -17.91
CA CYS A 136 -5.06 -4.12 -17.38
C CYS A 136 -6.46 -4.73 -17.37
N HIS A 137 -7.46 -4.03 -16.85
CA HIS A 137 -8.80 -4.54 -16.65
C HIS A 137 -9.56 -4.85 -17.97
N SER A 138 -9.32 -4.12 -19.05
CA SER A 138 -9.95 -4.39 -20.35
C SER A 138 -9.58 -5.77 -20.89
N VAL A 139 -8.39 -6.25 -20.60
CA VAL A 139 -7.85 -7.53 -21.09
C VAL A 139 -8.09 -8.65 -20.08
N HIS A 140 -7.82 -8.42 -18.80
CA HIS A 140 -7.68 -9.50 -17.81
C HIS A 140 -8.83 -9.61 -16.80
N LYS A 141 -9.74 -8.62 -16.72
CA LYS A 141 -10.87 -8.65 -15.79
C LYS A 141 -12.13 -9.24 -16.42
N ILE A 142 -12.77 -10.14 -15.68
CA ILE A 142 -14.12 -10.60 -16.01
C ILE A 142 -15.11 -9.67 -15.30
N TYR A 143 -16.03 -9.09 -16.07
CA TYR A 143 -17.14 -8.31 -15.52
C TYR A 143 -18.37 -9.21 -15.43
N PRO A 144 -19.11 -9.19 -14.31
CA PRO A 144 -20.40 -9.88 -14.24
C PRO A 144 -21.36 -9.28 -15.28
N PRO A 145 -22.29 -10.09 -15.82
CA PRO A 145 -23.31 -9.57 -16.73
C PRO A 145 -24.08 -8.45 -16.03
N LYS A 146 -24.38 -7.39 -16.78
CA LYS A 146 -25.22 -6.31 -16.26
C LYS A 146 -26.60 -6.89 -15.93
N LYS A 147 -27.05 -6.74 -14.69
CA LYS A 147 -28.45 -7.04 -14.34
C LYS A 147 -29.33 -6.10 -15.17
N LYS A 148 -30.19 -6.70 -16.00
CA LYS A 148 -31.24 -5.97 -16.73
C LYS A 148 -32.33 -5.54 -15.75
#